data_61dfbf0c9e2205e5bc383d3ee0c91c22
#
_entry.id   61dfbf0c9e2205e5bc383d3ee0c91c22
#
_cell.length_a   1.000
_cell.length_b   1.000
_cell.length_c   1.000
_cell.angle_alpha   90.00
_cell.angle_beta   90.00
_cell.angle_gamma   90.00
#
_symmetry.space_group_name_H-M   'P 1'
#
loop_
_entity.id
_entity.type
_entity.pdbx_description
1 polymer ?
#
loop_
_entity_poly.entity_id
_entity_poly.type
_entity_poly.pdbx_seq_one_letter_code
_entity_poly.pdbx_strand_id
1 'polypeptide(L)'
;MLDLDLLDVRHVSIVQEAIAEDRIGLVVQNMHTFDGPGHVLYGECLPRLTGRDGTEHDDTVFVPALEALGAAPLLDRHMIKLVLDALESDPLSVLGYSLSDDNVSDPANWAHIRDQIAARSQLASRLVLRFTAIRPFADPALVSALLSEARALGCRIATDDLAAERSSKGD
;
A
#
# COMPACT_ATOMS: atom_id res chain seq x y z
N MET A 1 -3.79 11.68 -29.98
CA MET A 1 -2.90 10.99 -29.03
C MET A 1 -2.76 11.84 -27.79
N LEU A 2 -3.21 11.34 -26.68
CA LEU A 2 -3.08 12.03 -25.40
C LEU A 2 -1.60 12.06 -25.02
N ASP A 3 -1.12 13.26 -24.67
CA ASP A 3 0.23 13.43 -24.20
C ASP A 3 0.32 12.81 -22.80
N LEU A 4 1.00 11.67 -22.73
CA LEU A 4 1.13 10.90 -21.48
C LEU A 4 1.72 11.75 -20.36
N ASP A 5 2.65 12.64 -20.68
CA ASP A 5 3.31 13.50 -19.70
C ASP A 5 2.31 14.48 -19.05
N LEU A 6 1.38 15.03 -19.83
CA LEU A 6 0.35 15.92 -19.32
C LEU A 6 -0.69 15.20 -18.47
N LEU A 7 -1.00 13.95 -18.85
CA LEU A 7 -1.90 13.11 -18.05
C LEU A 7 -1.29 12.78 -16.69
N ASP A 8 0.00 12.46 -16.65
CA ASP A 8 0.69 12.08 -15.44
C ASP A 8 0.74 13.21 -14.41
N VAL A 9 1.08 14.43 -14.84
CA VAL A 9 1.09 15.62 -13.97
C VAL A 9 -0.32 15.93 -13.45
N ARG A 10 -1.34 15.82 -14.30
CA ARG A 10 -2.74 16.00 -13.89
C ARG A 10 -3.18 14.98 -12.87
N HIS A 11 -2.74 13.74 -13.00
CA HIS A 11 -3.08 12.68 -12.02
C HIS A 11 -2.57 13.01 -10.62
N VAL A 12 -1.36 13.55 -10.50
CA VAL A 12 -0.83 13.98 -9.19
C VAL A 12 -1.73 15.06 -8.57
N SER A 13 -2.09 16.08 -9.32
CA SER A 13 -2.97 17.17 -8.84
C SER A 13 -4.36 16.65 -8.46
N ILE A 14 -4.93 15.77 -9.28
CA ILE A 14 -6.24 15.16 -9.02
C ILE A 14 -6.21 14.35 -7.72
N VAL A 15 -5.16 13.57 -7.51
CA VAL A 15 -5.01 12.77 -6.28
C VAL A 15 -4.81 13.67 -5.07
N GLN A 16 -3.98 14.71 -5.17
CA GLN A 16 -3.78 15.67 -4.07
C GLN A 16 -5.10 16.35 -3.67
N GLU A 17 -5.87 16.81 -4.63
CA GLU A 17 -7.19 17.42 -4.38
C GLU A 17 -8.17 16.41 -3.78
N ALA A 18 -8.17 15.19 -4.31
CA ALA A 18 -9.05 14.13 -3.82
C ALA A 18 -8.72 13.75 -2.37
N ILE A 19 -7.45 13.71 -2.00
CA ILE A 19 -7.02 13.49 -0.62
C ILE A 19 -7.51 14.63 0.28
N ALA A 20 -7.31 15.87 -0.14
CA ALA A 20 -7.72 17.06 0.63
C ALA A 20 -9.24 17.13 0.82
N GLU A 21 -10.00 16.61 -0.12
CA GLU A 21 -11.47 16.61 -0.10
C GLU A 21 -12.07 15.29 0.39
N ASP A 22 -11.28 14.38 0.95
CA ASP A 22 -11.69 13.05 1.42
C ASP A 22 -12.42 12.19 0.36
N ARG A 23 -11.98 12.31 -0.90
CA ARG A 23 -12.56 11.55 -2.03
C ARG A 23 -11.77 10.29 -2.40
N ILE A 24 -10.74 9.94 -1.64
CA ILE A 24 -10.06 8.66 -1.78
C ILE A 24 -10.45 7.79 -0.60
N GLY A 25 -11.13 6.69 -0.90
CA GLY A 25 -11.50 5.66 0.05
C GLY A 25 -10.73 4.38 -0.19
N LEU A 26 -11.06 3.35 0.55
CA LEU A 26 -10.49 2.02 0.37
C LEU A 26 -11.55 1.00 0.01
N VAL A 27 -11.12 0.01 -0.77
CA VAL A 27 -11.88 -1.21 -1.06
C VAL A 27 -11.07 -2.37 -0.55
N VAL A 28 -11.72 -3.34 0.07
CA VAL A 28 -11.06 -4.51 0.64
C VAL A 28 -11.24 -5.69 -0.30
N GLN A 29 -10.13 -6.30 -0.69
CA GLN A 29 -10.09 -7.54 -1.45
C GLN A 29 -9.52 -8.65 -0.54
N ASN A 30 -10.30 -9.70 -0.33
CA ASN A 30 -9.85 -10.79 0.52
C ASN A 30 -8.73 -11.60 -0.14
N MET A 31 -7.63 -11.76 0.60
CA MET A 31 -6.51 -12.60 0.19
C MET A 31 -6.65 -13.97 0.84
N HIS A 32 -6.63 -15.02 0.01
CA HIS A 32 -6.85 -16.40 0.45
C HIS A 32 -5.54 -17.17 0.53
N THR A 33 -5.52 -18.22 1.37
CA THR A 33 -4.41 -19.17 1.39
C THR A 33 -4.46 -20.09 0.18
N PHE A 34 -3.31 -20.65 -0.18
CA PHE A 34 -3.22 -21.65 -1.23
C PHE A 34 -3.94 -22.98 -0.86
N ASP A 35 -4.28 -23.19 0.41
CA ASP A 35 -4.86 -24.43 0.92
C ASP A 35 -6.37 -24.56 0.72
N GLY A 36 -7.01 -23.56 0.10
CA GLY A 36 -8.42 -23.66 -0.24
C GLY A 36 -9.19 -22.35 -0.09
N PRO A 37 -10.37 -22.25 -0.72
CA PRO A 37 -11.14 -20.98 -0.80
C PRO A 37 -11.83 -20.56 0.49
N GLY A 38 -11.62 -21.28 1.61
CA GLY A 38 -12.29 -20.98 2.87
C GLY A 38 -11.48 -20.17 3.88
N HIS A 39 -10.18 -19.95 3.65
CA HIS A 39 -9.32 -19.26 4.60
C HIS A 39 -8.85 -17.92 4.10
N VAL A 40 -9.41 -16.84 4.65
CA VAL A 40 -8.97 -15.47 4.39
C VAL A 40 -7.79 -15.16 5.29
N LEU A 41 -6.61 -14.87 4.70
CA LEU A 41 -5.42 -14.47 5.44
C LEU A 41 -5.54 -13.05 5.97
N TYR A 42 -5.98 -12.16 5.11
CA TYR A 42 -6.20 -10.74 5.42
C TYR A 42 -6.97 -10.08 4.28
N GLY A 43 -7.47 -8.88 4.52
CA GLY A 43 -8.07 -8.05 3.49
C GLY A 43 -7.06 -7.06 2.92
N GLU A 44 -6.74 -7.18 1.63
CA GLU A 44 -5.91 -6.21 0.93
C GLU A 44 -6.72 -4.95 0.66
N CYS A 45 -6.22 -3.80 1.13
CA CYS A 45 -6.86 -2.51 0.93
C CYS A 45 -6.35 -1.85 -0.34
N LEU A 46 -7.26 -1.51 -1.23
CA LEU A 46 -6.97 -0.85 -2.50
C LEU A 46 -7.57 0.54 -2.52
N PRO A 47 -6.86 1.54 -3.05
CA PRO A 47 -7.41 2.89 -3.14
C PRO A 47 -8.49 2.98 -4.21
N ARG A 48 -9.53 3.75 -3.91
CA ARG A 48 -10.58 4.09 -4.85
C ARG A 48 -10.83 5.59 -4.81
N LEU A 49 -10.74 6.24 -5.95
CA LEU A 49 -10.93 7.67 -6.09
C LEU A 49 -12.33 7.95 -6.61
N THR A 50 -13.07 8.81 -5.92
CA THR A 50 -14.36 9.33 -6.38
C THR A 50 -14.13 10.72 -6.97
N GLY A 51 -14.46 10.89 -8.26
CA GLY A 51 -14.41 12.18 -8.92
C GLY A 51 -15.47 13.13 -8.35
N ARG A 52 -15.30 14.41 -8.63
CA ARG A 52 -16.31 15.43 -8.22
C ARG A 52 -17.66 15.21 -8.88
N ASP A 53 -17.68 14.53 -10.03
CA ASP A 53 -18.91 14.14 -10.75
C ASP A 53 -19.54 12.86 -10.21
N GLY A 54 -18.94 12.24 -9.17
CA GLY A 54 -19.39 10.98 -8.60
C GLY A 54 -18.86 9.73 -9.29
N THR A 55 -18.07 9.86 -10.35
CA THR A 55 -17.46 8.72 -11.05
C THR A 55 -16.40 8.08 -10.17
N GLU A 56 -16.45 6.75 -10.03
CA GLU A 56 -15.46 6.01 -9.27
C GLU A 56 -14.34 5.50 -10.18
N HIS A 57 -13.10 5.64 -9.73
CA HIS A 57 -11.90 5.16 -10.42
C HIS A 57 -11.14 4.21 -9.50
N ASP A 58 -10.80 3.03 -10.01
CA ASP A 58 -10.00 2.07 -9.26
C ASP A 58 -8.49 2.41 -9.36
N ASP A 59 -7.70 1.68 -8.57
CA ASP A 59 -6.26 1.89 -8.46
C ASP A 59 -5.51 1.75 -9.80
N THR A 60 -5.98 0.87 -10.69
CA THR A 60 -5.33 0.64 -11.99
C THR A 60 -5.34 1.86 -12.90
N VAL A 61 -6.25 2.80 -12.65
CA VAL A 61 -6.40 4.02 -13.45
C VAL A 61 -5.35 5.07 -13.07
N PHE A 62 -5.07 5.27 -11.79
CA PHE A 62 -4.25 6.41 -11.35
C PHE A 62 -2.95 6.03 -10.63
N VAL A 63 -2.84 4.84 -10.04
CA VAL A 63 -1.64 4.45 -9.30
C VAL A 63 -0.39 4.34 -10.19
N PRO A 64 -0.45 3.75 -11.40
CA PRO A 64 0.73 3.70 -12.26
C PRO A 64 1.32 5.07 -12.61
N ALA A 65 0.47 6.07 -12.82
CA ALA A 65 0.92 7.43 -13.09
C ALA A 65 1.65 8.04 -11.88
N LEU A 66 1.13 7.81 -10.67
CA LEU A 66 1.78 8.26 -9.45
C LEU A 66 3.14 7.60 -9.25
N GLU A 67 3.23 6.30 -9.49
CA GLU A 67 4.49 5.56 -9.39
C GLU A 67 5.52 6.08 -10.38
N ALA A 68 5.11 6.34 -11.62
CA ALA A 68 5.99 6.86 -12.66
C ALA A 68 6.59 8.23 -12.31
N LEU A 69 5.85 9.06 -11.56
CA LEU A 69 6.28 10.40 -11.15
C LEU A 69 6.92 10.45 -9.75
N GLY A 70 7.08 9.31 -9.08
CA GLY A 70 7.58 9.28 -7.72
C GLY A 70 6.64 9.90 -6.69
N ALA A 71 5.34 9.99 -7.00
CA ALA A 71 4.31 10.60 -6.16
C ALA A 71 3.49 9.57 -5.38
N ALA A 72 3.76 8.27 -5.54
CA ALA A 72 3.06 7.21 -4.84
C ALA A 72 3.12 7.32 -3.31
N PRO A 73 4.21 7.79 -2.67
CA PRO A 73 4.24 7.96 -1.22
C PRO A 73 3.17 8.89 -0.66
N LEU A 74 2.73 9.86 -1.43
CA LEU A 74 1.62 10.75 -1.05
C LEU A 74 0.33 9.96 -0.83
N LEU A 75 0.02 9.06 -1.77
CA LEU A 75 -1.12 8.17 -1.68
C LEU A 75 -0.94 7.15 -0.54
N ASP A 76 0.26 6.59 -0.41
CA ASP A 76 0.56 5.58 0.61
C ASP A 76 0.32 6.12 2.03
N ARG A 77 0.73 7.36 2.29
CA ARG A 77 0.48 8.01 3.59
C ARG A 77 -1.00 8.13 3.89
N HIS A 78 -1.78 8.53 2.90
CA HIS A 78 -3.24 8.64 3.04
C HIS A 78 -3.88 7.27 3.26
N MET A 79 -3.46 6.28 2.48
CA MET A 79 -4.01 4.92 2.58
C MET A 79 -3.69 4.26 3.92
N ILE A 80 -2.48 4.42 4.44
CA ILE A 80 -2.13 3.89 5.76
C ILE A 80 -3.03 4.49 6.84
N LYS A 81 -3.32 5.78 6.77
CA LYS A 81 -4.27 6.42 7.68
C LYS A 81 -5.65 5.75 7.60
N LEU A 82 -6.16 5.54 6.39
CA LEU A 82 -7.46 4.90 6.19
C LEU A 82 -7.48 3.45 6.68
N VAL A 83 -6.42 2.71 6.44
CA VAL A 83 -6.29 1.31 6.90
C VAL A 83 -6.27 1.25 8.42
N LEU A 84 -5.52 2.13 9.07
CA LEU A 84 -5.47 2.21 10.54
C LEU A 84 -6.84 2.60 11.10
N ASP A 85 -7.54 3.54 10.47
CA ASP A 85 -8.91 3.92 10.88
C ASP A 85 -9.87 2.73 10.77
N ALA A 86 -9.77 1.96 9.71
CA ALA A 86 -10.59 0.75 9.50
C ALA A 86 -10.28 -0.34 10.53
N LEU A 87 -9.01 -0.54 10.86
CA LEU A 87 -8.59 -1.49 11.90
C LEU A 87 -9.11 -1.10 13.28
N GLU A 88 -9.16 0.19 13.57
CA GLU A 88 -9.70 0.70 14.83
C GLU A 88 -11.21 0.50 14.92
N SER A 89 -11.91 0.64 13.78
CA SER A 89 -13.37 0.49 13.72
C SER A 89 -13.82 -0.95 13.84
N ASP A 90 -13.01 -1.92 13.39
CA ASP A 90 -13.35 -3.34 13.44
C ASP A 90 -12.23 -4.14 14.13
N PRO A 91 -12.41 -4.52 15.41
CA PRO A 91 -11.38 -5.22 16.19
C PRO A 91 -11.02 -6.61 15.65
N LEU A 92 -11.84 -7.20 14.79
CA LEU A 92 -11.60 -8.53 14.24
C LEU A 92 -10.90 -8.51 12.89
N SER A 93 -10.78 -7.34 12.24
CA SER A 93 -10.15 -7.22 10.94
C SER A 93 -8.64 -7.39 10.99
N VAL A 94 -8.10 -8.06 9.98
CA VAL A 94 -6.68 -8.04 9.62
C VAL A 94 -6.60 -7.47 8.22
N LEU A 95 -5.96 -6.33 8.08
CA LEU A 95 -5.92 -5.58 6.82
C LEU A 95 -4.49 -5.37 6.37
N GLY A 96 -4.30 -5.37 5.06
CA GLY A 96 -3.01 -5.15 4.43
C GLY A 96 -3.03 -4.03 3.42
N TYR A 97 -1.86 -3.49 3.18
CA TYR A 97 -1.66 -2.48 2.15
C TYR A 97 -0.28 -2.67 1.49
N SER A 98 -0.27 -2.54 0.16
CA SER A 98 0.96 -2.63 -0.62
C SER A 98 1.62 -1.27 -0.72
N LEU A 99 2.80 -1.13 -0.12
CA LEU A 99 3.61 0.07 -0.18
C LEU A 99 4.38 0.12 -1.50
N SER A 100 4.52 1.32 -2.06
CA SER A 100 5.33 1.55 -3.25
C SER A 100 6.82 1.43 -2.97
N ASP A 101 7.59 1.17 -4.03
CA ASP A 101 9.05 1.06 -3.96
C ASP A 101 9.73 2.34 -3.45
N ASP A 102 9.11 3.49 -3.65
CA ASP A 102 9.63 4.78 -3.20
C ASP A 102 9.78 4.87 -1.68
N ASN A 103 9.00 4.07 -0.93
CA ASN A 103 9.15 3.98 0.53
C ASN A 103 10.40 3.21 0.93
N VAL A 104 10.86 2.30 0.07
CA VAL A 104 12.08 1.53 0.32
C VAL A 104 13.32 2.32 -0.08
N SER A 105 13.26 3.03 -1.22
CA SER A 105 14.40 3.77 -1.76
C SER A 105 14.68 5.08 -1.02
N ASP A 106 13.68 5.67 -0.36
CA ASP A 106 13.82 6.92 0.39
C ASP A 106 13.40 6.73 1.85
N PRO A 107 14.37 6.72 2.79
CA PRO A 107 14.06 6.55 4.22
C PRO A 107 13.11 7.61 4.78
N ALA A 108 13.07 8.81 4.20
CA ALA A 108 12.14 9.86 4.64
C ALA A 108 10.69 9.48 4.37
N ASN A 109 10.42 8.83 3.24
CA ASN A 109 9.08 8.34 2.92
C ASN A 109 8.64 7.25 3.90
N TRP A 110 9.49 6.28 4.18
CA TRP A 110 9.21 5.24 5.16
C TRP A 110 8.99 5.82 6.56
N ALA A 111 9.77 6.83 6.95
CA ALA A 111 9.64 7.46 8.28
C ALA A 111 8.23 7.99 8.53
N HIS A 112 7.56 8.56 7.53
CA HIS A 112 6.17 9.03 7.66
C HIS A 112 5.20 7.88 7.93
N ILE A 113 5.37 6.76 7.24
CA ILE A 113 4.54 5.56 7.43
C ILE A 113 4.80 4.97 8.82
N ARG A 114 6.09 4.80 9.17
CA ARG A 114 6.52 4.29 10.48
C ARG A 114 5.92 5.10 11.63
N ASP A 115 5.97 6.42 11.54
CA ASP A 115 5.48 7.31 12.60
C ASP A 115 3.96 7.19 12.78
N GLN A 116 3.21 7.04 11.71
CA GLN A 116 1.75 6.79 11.78
C GLN A 116 1.44 5.48 12.49
N ILE A 117 2.17 4.41 12.18
CA ILE A 117 1.98 3.10 12.80
C ILE A 117 2.38 3.16 14.27
N ALA A 118 3.51 3.81 14.59
CA ALA A 118 3.99 3.96 15.96
C ALA A 118 3.00 4.73 16.84
N ALA A 119 2.33 5.73 16.30
CA ALA A 119 1.31 6.49 17.01
C ALA A 119 0.06 5.67 17.38
N ARG A 120 -0.15 4.55 16.67
CA ARG A 120 -1.31 3.64 16.86
C ARG A 120 -0.82 2.19 16.98
N SER A 121 0.21 1.97 17.78
CA SER A 121 0.95 0.70 17.87
C SER A 121 0.08 -0.50 18.24
N GLN A 122 -1.03 -0.30 18.94
CA GLN A 122 -1.97 -1.35 19.30
C GLN A 122 -2.63 -2.01 18.07
N LEU A 123 -2.61 -1.34 16.92
CA LEU A 123 -3.17 -1.86 15.66
C LEU A 123 -2.16 -2.63 14.82
N ALA A 124 -0.87 -2.49 15.10
CA ALA A 124 0.21 -3.01 14.27
C ALA A 124 0.13 -4.53 14.06
N SER A 125 -0.27 -5.31 15.08
CA SER A 125 -0.37 -6.77 14.97
C SER A 125 -1.43 -7.25 13.97
N ARG A 126 -2.34 -6.38 13.58
CA ARG A 126 -3.40 -6.65 12.59
C ARG A 126 -3.15 -5.96 11.26
N LEU A 127 -2.02 -5.27 11.11
CA LEU A 127 -1.62 -4.62 9.88
C LEU A 127 -0.61 -5.48 9.13
N VAL A 128 -0.91 -5.79 7.87
CA VAL A 128 -0.02 -6.50 6.96
C VAL A 128 0.57 -5.49 5.98
N LEU A 129 1.88 -5.30 6.01
CA LEU A 129 2.58 -4.48 5.02
C LEU A 129 3.11 -5.40 3.93
N ARG A 130 2.73 -5.08 2.71
CA ARG A 130 3.15 -5.80 1.53
C ARG A 130 4.10 -4.92 0.73
N PHE A 131 5.22 -5.49 0.31
CA PHE A 131 6.17 -4.82 -0.53
C PHE A 131 6.14 -5.51 -1.88
N THR A 132 5.70 -4.80 -2.92
CA THR A 132 5.75 -5.27 -4.29
C THR A 132 7.21 -5.37 -4.74
N ALA A 133 7.46 -6.08 -5.83
CA ALA A 133 8.78 -6.45 -6.31
C ALA A 133 9.84 -5.38 -6.03
N ILE A 134 10.74 -5.68 -5.11
CA ILE A 134 11.87 -4.81 -4.79
C ILE A 134 12.74 -4.73 -6.05
N ARG A 135 12.95 -3.52 -6.53
CA ARG A 135 13.80 -3.29 -7.71
C ARG A 135 15.16 -3.94 -7.49
N PRO A 136 15.75 -4.56 -8.54
CA PRO A 136 17.07 -5.21 -8.42
C PRO A 136 18.18 -4.29 -7.92
N PHE A 137 17.97 -2.98 -7.96
CA PHE A 137 18.93 -1.96 -7.56
C PHE A 137 18.67 -1.36 -6.18
N ALA A 138 17.68 -1.86 -5.44
CA ALA A 138 17.45 -1.40 -4.09
C ALA A 138 18.63 -1.83 -3.20
N ASP A 139 19.09 -0.91 -2.36
CA ASP A 139 20.17 -1.21 -1.40
C ASP A 139 19.65 -2.27 -0.40
N PRO A 140 20.24 -3.48 -0.36
CA PRO A 140 19.80 -4.53 0.55
C PRO A 140 19.82 -4.11 2.01
N ALA A 141 20.73 -3.23 2.40
CA ALA A 141 20.82 -2.74 3.78
C ALA A 141 19.62 -1.86 4.14
N LEU A 142 19.17 -1.01 3.22
CA LEU A 142 17.95 -0.19 3.42
C LEU A 142 16.70 -1.05 3.52
N VAL A 143 16.57 -2.05 2.65
CA VAL A 143 15.44 -3.00 2.67
C VAL A 143 15.41 -3.76 3.99
N SER A 144 16.55 -4.29 4.41
CA SER A 144 16.67 -5.04 5.66
C SER A 144 16.34 -4.18 6.88
N ALA A 145 16.82 -2.94 6.91
CA ALA A 145 16.52 -2.00 7.99
C ALA A 145 15.03 -1.68 8.07
N LEU A 146 14.38 -1.42 6.93
CA LEU A 146 12.96 -1.14 6.86
C LEU A 146 12.12 -2.33 7.35
N LEU A 147 12.42 -3.52 6.88
CA LEU A 147 11.73 -4.74 7.30
C LEU A 147 11.88 -4.99 8.80
N SER A 148 13.08 -4.77 9.34
CA SER A 148 13.35 -4.90 10.77
C SER A 148 12.54 -3.89 11.59
N GLU A 149 12.48 -2.64 11.16
CA GLU A 149 11.68 -1.62 11.83
C GLU A 149 10.19 -1.94 11.80
N ALA A 150 9.67 -2.39 10.65
CA ALA A 150 8.27 -2.77 10.51
C ALA A 150 7.91 -3.94 11.44
N ARG A 151 8.77 -4.94 11.53
CA ARG A 151 8.58 -6.07 12.45
C ARG A 151 8.67 -5.63 13.91
N ALA A 152 9.60 -4.74 14.23
CA ALA A 152 9.73 -4.20 15.58
C ALA A 152 8.49 -3.42 16.03
N LEU A 153 7.79 -2.77 15.11
CA LEU A 153 6.50 -2.13 15.37
C LEU A 153 5.37 -3.14 15.63
N GLY A 154 5.57 -4.40 15.25
CA GLY A 154 4.58 -5.46 15.39
C GLY A 154 3.82 -5.80 14.12
N CYS A 155 4.13 -5.14 13.00
CA CYS A 155 3.47 -5.40 11.71
C CYS A 155 3.82 -6.77 11.17
N ARG A 156 2.88 -7.35 10.42
CA ARG A 156 3.12 -8.54 9.60
C ARG A 156 3.64 -8.12 8.24
N ILE A 157 4.56 -8.89 7.69
CA ILE A 157 5.18 -8.60 6.40
C ILE A 157 4.79 -9.68 5.40
N ALA A 158 4.33 -9.25 4.22
CA ALA A 158 4.10 -10.13 3.08
C ALA A 158 4.95 -9.65 1.90
N THR A 159 5.59 -10.57 1.20
CA THR A 159 6.37 -10.26 0.02
C THR A 159 5.89 -11.11 -1.15
N ASP A 160 5.63 -10.48 -2.30
CA ASP A 160 5.15 -11.15 -3.49
C ASP A 160 6.15 -12.16 -4.05
N ASP A 161 7.43 -11.81 -4.00
CA ASP A 161 8.50 -12.64 -4.55
C ASP A 161 8.63 -13.98 -3.84
N LEU A 162 8.38 -14.03 -2.53
CA LEU A 162 8.40 -15.27 -1.77
C LEU A 162 7.24 -16.20 -2.16
N ALA A 163 6.09 -15.64 -2.53
CA ALA A 163 4.95 -16.43 -2.99
C ALA A 163 5.19 -16.98 -4.40
N ALA A 164 5.79 -16.19 -5.29
CA ALA A 164 6.14 -16.61 -6.65
C ALA A 164 7.22 -17.70 -6.67
N GLU A 165 8.26 -17.58 -5.84
CA GLU A 165 9.32 -18.59 -5.72
C GLU A 165 8.80 -19.92 -5.16
N ARG A 166 7.84 -19.88 -4.24
CA ARG A 166 7.23 -21.11 -3.72
C ARG A 166 6.36 -21.82 -4.73
N SER A 167 5.69 -21.06 -5.63
CA SER A 167 4.90 -21.67 -6.69
C SER A 167 5.74 -22.24 -7.83
N SER A 168 6.98 -21.75 -8.03
CA SER A 168 7.89 -22.27 -9.05
C SER A 168 8.69 -23.49 -8.60
N LYS A 169 8.73 -23.78 -7.29
CA LYS A 169 9.42 -24.95 -6.73
C LYS A 169 8.49 -26.13 -6.45
N GLY A 170 7.23 -26.02 -6.85
CA GLY A 170 6.23 -27.04 -6.67
C GLY A 170 5.94 -27.93 -7.87
N ASP A 171 6.78 -27.89 -8.92
CA ASP A 171 6.73 -28.81 -10.07
C ASP A 171 7.85 -29.84 -10.03
#